data_d6fd84e441fffc4468173d4fdbe1eaa5
#
_entry.id   d6fd84e441fffc4468173d4fdbe1eaa5
#
_cell.length_a   1.000
_cell.length_b   1.000
_cell.length_c   1.000
_cell.angle_alpha   90.00
_cell.angle_beta   90.00
_cell.angle_gamma   90.00
#
_symmetry.space_group_name_H-M   'P 1'
#
loop_
_entity.id
_entity.type
_entity.pdbx_description
1 polymer ?
#
loop_
_entity_poly.entity_id
_entity_poly.type
_entity_poly.pdbx_seq_one_letter_code
_entity_poly.pdbx_strand_id
1 'polypeptide(L)' 'MIRINIDVMMAKRKMSLNELSEKVGITLANLSILKNNKARAIRFSTLDAICRALDCRVEDILEYVDES' A
#
# COMPACT_ATOMS: atom_id res chain seq x y z
N MET A 1 -6.23 -11.48 -10.68
CA MET A 1 -6.46 -10.13 -10.11
C MET A 1 -5.19 -9.61 -9.44
N ILE A 2 -5.09 -8.32 -9.29
CA ILE A 2 -3.99 -7.71 -8.53
C ILE A 2 -4.46 -7.47 -7.10
N ARG A 3 -3.68 -7.94 -6.14
CA ARG A 3 -3.94 -7.74 -4.72
C ARG A 3 -2.93 -6.76 -4.15
N ILE A 4 -3.40 -5.85 -3.31
CA ILE A 4 -2.56 -4.87 -2.63
C ILE A 4 -2.36 -5.33 -1.18
N ASN A 5 -1.11 -5.56 -0.79
CA ASN A 5 -0.75 -6.10 0.52
C ASN A 5 -0.13 -5.04 1.44
N ILE A 6 -0.63 -3.81 1.38
CA ILE A 6 -0.14 -2.72 2.24
C ILE A 6 -0.35 -3.05 3.71
N ASP A 7 -1.50 -3.63 4.05
CA ASP A 7 -1.83 -4.00 5.42
C ASP A 7 -0.82 -4.99 6.01
N VAL A 8 -0.36 -5.96 5.23
CA VAL A 8 0.64 -6.93 5.66
C VAL A 8 1.95 -6.23 6.00
N MET A 9 2.40 -5.32 5.13
CA MET A 9 3.65 -4.59 5.36
C MET A 9 3.54 -3.60 6.50
N MET A 10 2.39 -2.96 6.67
CA MET A 10 2.14 -2.09 7.82
C MET A 10 2.28 -2.87 9.13
N ALA A 11 1.70 -4.07 9.17
CA ALA A 11 1.80 -4.93 10.35
C ALA A 11 3.24 -5.33 10.62
N LYS A 12 3.99 -5.70 9.58
CA LYS A 12 5.39 -6.08 9.72
C LYS A 12 6.25 -4.93 10.24
N ARG A 13 5.96 -3.70 9.84
CA ARG A 13 6.71 -2.50 10.26
C ARG A 13 6.12 -1.85 11.50
N LYS A 14 5.01 -2.37 12.03
CA LYS A 14 4.29 -1.80 13.17
C LYS A 14 3.97 -0.33 12.95
N MET A 15 3.52 -0.03 11.74
CA MET A 15 3.20 1.33 11.31
C MET A 15 1.69 1.52 11.22
N SER A 16 1.18 2.60 11.81
CA SER A 16 -0.25 2.92 11.78
C SER A 16 -0.65 3.53 10.44
N LEU A 17 -1.94 3.53 10.16
CA LEU A 17 -2.48 4.14 8.94
C LEU A 17 -2.18 5.65 8.92
N ASN A 18 -2.33 6.34 10.07
CA ASN A 18 -2.01 7.76 10.19
C ASN A 18 -0.55 8.03 9.84
N GLU A 19 0.33 7.24 10.40
CA GLU A 19 1.77 7.39 10.21
C GLU A 19 2.14 7.20 8.74
N LEU A 20 1.61 6.16 8.11
CA LEU A 20 1.87 5.89 6.70
C LEU A 20 1.31 6.98 5.81
N SER A 21 0.10 7.47 6.11
CA SER A 21 -0.53 8.56 5.38
C SER A 21 0.37 9.81 5.38
N GLU A 22 0.92 10.16 6.54
CA GLU A 22 1.82 11.31 6.66
C GLU A 22 3.10 11.10 5.85
N LYS A 23 3.69 9.92 5.93
CA LYS A 23 4.96 9.62 5.23
C LYS A 23 4.79 9.60 3.72
N VAL A 24 3.66 9.12 3.24
CA VAL A 24 3.38 9.01 1.80
C VAL A 24 2.85 10.34 1.23
N GLY A 25 2.17 11.12 2.06
CA GLY A 25 1.60 12.40 1.64
C GLY A 25 0.26 12.26 0.94
N ILE A 26 -0.53 11.23 1.30
CA ILE A 26 -1.89 11.07 0.80
C ILE A 26 -2.87 11.07 1.97
N THR A 27 -4.14 11.29 1.68
CA THR A 27 -5.17 11.35 2.72
C THR A 27 -5.41 9.96 3.31
N LEU A 28 -5.91 9.93 4.55
CA LEU A 28 -6.31 8.68 5.19
C LEU A 28 -7.36 7.95 4.38
N ALA A 29 -8.30 8.68 3.79
CA ALA A 29 -9.36 8.09 2.96
C ALA A 29 -8.77 7.36 1.76
N ASN A 30 -7.83 8.01 1.04
CA ASN A 30 -7.19 7.40 -0.12
C ASN A 30 -6.33 6.20 0.27
N LEU A 31 -5.60 6.31 1.36
CA LEU A 31 -4.77 5.19 1.84
C LEU A 31 -5.64 4.01 2.27
N SER A 32 -6.78 4.28 2.90
CA SER A 32 -7.73 3.25 3.29
C SER A 32 -8.29 2.50 2.09
N ILE A 33 -8.59 3.22 1.00
CA ILE A 33 -9.05 2.61 -0.25
C ILE A 33 -8.01 1.63 -0.79
N LEU A 34 -6.75 2.03 -0.78
CA LEU A 34 -5.64 1.16 -1.21
C LEU A 34 -5.49 -0.05 -0.29
N LYS A 35 -5.48 0.19 1.02
CA LYS A 35 -5.31 -0.86 2.03
C LYS A 35 -6.40 -1.92 1.93
N ASN A 36 -7.62 -1.52 1.62
CA ASN A 36 -8.76 -2.44 1.57
C ASN A 36 -8.98 -3.06 0.20
N ASN A 37 -8.03 -2.93 -0.71
CA ASN A 37 -8.09 -3.51 -2.06
C ASN A 37 -9.26 -2.97 -2.90
N LYS A 38 -9.68 -1.74 -2.66
CA LYS A 38 -10.77 -1.12 -3.39
C LYS A 38 -10.30 -0.14 -4.45
N ALA A 39 -8.99 0.09 -4.54
CA ALA A 39 -8.43 0.97 -5.56
C ALA A 39 -8.41 0.26 -6.92
N ARG A 40 -8.68 1.03 -7.97
CA ARG A 40 -8.62 0.53 -9.35
C ARG A 40 -7.33 0.90 -10.04
N ALA A 41 -6.58 1.84 -9.46
CA ALA A 41 -5.32 2.30 -10.00
C ALA A 41 -4.48 2.86 -8.88
N ILE A 42 -3.17 2.90 -9.08
CA ILE A 42 -2.23 3.54 -8.19
C ILE A 42 -1.17 4.23 -9.04
N ARG A 43 -0.83 5.46 -8.68
CA ARG A 43 0.23 6.18 -9.38
C ARG A 43 1.58 5.61 -9.00
N PHE A 44 2.51 5.56 -9.94
CA PHE A 44 3.86 5.11 -9.66
C PHE A 44 4.54 5.95 -8.58
N SER A 45 4.28 7.27 -8.56
CA SER A 45 4.82 8.14 -7.51
C SER A 45 4.32 7.76 -6.12
N THR A 46 3.05 7.40 -6.01
CA THR A 46 2.46 6.94 -4.75
C THR A 46 3.05 5.59 -4.35
N LEU A 47 3.17 4.68 -5.29
CA LEU A 47 3.77 3.36 -5.06
C LEU A 47 5.21 3.49 -4.58
N ASP A 48 5.99 4.37 -5.22
CA ASP A 48 7.36 4.64 -4.82
C ASP A 48 7.43 5.16 -3.38
N ALA A 49 6.56 6.10 -3.03
CA ALA A 49 6.52 6.67 -1.68
C ALA A 49 6.14 5.63 -0.62
N ILE A 50 5.20 4.73 -0.96
CA ILE A 50 4.80 3.64 -0.06
C ILE A 50 5.98 2.68 0.16
N CYS A 51 6.69 2.31 -0.88
CA CYS A 51 7.84 1.43 -0.77
C CYS A 51 8.93 2.06 0.10
N ARG A 52 9.17 3.35 -0.05
CA ARG A 52 10.14 4.06 0.79
C ARG A 52 9.71 4.10 2.25
N ALA A 53 8.45 4.42 2.49
CA ALA A 53 7.92 4.54 3.85
C ALA A 53 7.94 3.23 4.60
N LEU A 54 7.65 2.14 3.90
CA LEU A 54 7.60 0.80 4.49
C LEU A 54 8.92 0.03 4.35
N ASP A 55 9.91 0.64 3.70
CA ASP A 55 11.22 0.01 3.46
C ASP A 55 11.03 -1.39 2.89
N CYS A 56 10.38 -1.44 1.74
CA CYS A 56 10.04 -2.72 1.10
C CYS A 56 10.11 -2.57 -0.42
N ARG A 57 9.90 -3.69 -1.10
CA ARG A 57 9.93 -3.76 -2.55
C ARG A 57 8.50 -3.77 -3.10
N VAL A 58 8.36 -3.48 -4.39
CA VAL A 58 7.04 -3.49 -5.06
C VAL A 58 6.35 -4.84 -4.90
N GLU A 59 7.09 -5.94 -5.02
CA GLU A 59 6.52 -7.28 -4.90
C GLU A 59 6.00 -7.58 -3.49
N ASP A 60 6.40 -6.81 -2.48
CA ASP A 60 5.86 -6.94 -1.13
C ASP A 60 4.50 -6.28 -1.00
N ILE A 61 4.18 -5.37 -1.90
CA ILE A 61 2.94 -4.57 -1.87
C ILE A 61 1.93 -5.07 -2.89
N LEU A 62 2.39 -5.41 -4.10
CA LEU A 62 1.54 -5.84 -5.20
C LEU A 62 1.81 -7.30 -5.54
N GLU A 63 0.73 -8.07 -5.73
CA GLU A 63 0.88 -9.44 -6.21
C GLU A 63 -0.22 -9.76 -7.20
N TYR A 64 0.08 -10.63 -8.13
CA TYR A 64 -0.90 -11.20 -9.03
C TYR A 64 -1.46 -12.47 -8.39
N VAL A 65 -2.78 -12.55 -8.28
CA VAL A 65 -3.47 -13.72 -7.73
C VAL A 65 -4.31 -14.33 -8.83
N ASP A 66 -4.08 -15.61 -9.09
CA ASP A 66 -4.87 -16.36 -10.05
C ASP A 66 -6.18 -16.79 -9.38
N GLU A 67 -7.30 -16.42 -9.98
CA GLU A 67 -8.63 -16.69 -9.45
C GLU A 67 -9.24 -17.97 -9.99
N SER A 68 -8.55 -18.69 -10.83
CA SER A 68 -9.08 -19.90 -11.48
C SER A 68 -9.39 -21.04 -10.52
#